data_1d89a46be86b7dd68f335a53478c75a2
#
_entry.id   1d89a46be86b7dd68f335a53478c75a2
#
_cell.length_a   1.000
_cell.length_b   1.000
_cell.length_c   1.000
_cell.angle_alpha   90.00
_cell.angle_beta   90.00
_cell.angle_gamma   90.00
#
_symmetry.space_group_name_H-M   'P 1'
#
loop_
_entity.id
_entity.type
_entity.pdbx_description
1 polymer ?
#
loop_
_entity_poly.entity_id
_entity_poly.type
_entity_poly.pdbx_seq_one_letter_code
_entity_poly.pdbx_strand_id
1 'polypeptide(L)'
;MNKQLLIASALLSANLTHAADFELSGYVGLEWREHFEEGQFNNANNEQADRQLGLTAEPEMVWSLADGEQTIVFKPYVRIDSADDERTHGDIRELSWMTYGDDWEVTAGISKVYWGVAESQHLVDIINQTDFVEAPDGEDKLGQPMVKLSFIRDWGTVTGFVLPGFRERTFPGDEGRFRTELSMDIDNAQYQAGEEDAHVDYALRWNHTIDDYDVGFSWFNGTSRDPIFAPARTSGELVPFYAQINQLGIDLQATLDSWLWKFEAIYRTYDDSVKNDFDQLGTLTQRDFGVENYTAATGGFEYTFYGPFETNWDWGVLAEYQYDSRENGSIAIGQNDVFLGSRIAFNDAASSEVLAGISQDLD
;
A
#
# COMPACT_ATOMS: atom_id res chain seq x y z
N MET A 1 24.24 -2.97 -9.69
CA MET A 1 23.63 -2.06 -10.71
C MET A 1 22.54 -2.87 -11.40
N ASN A 2 21.35 -2.83 -10.84
CA ASN A 2 20.19 -3.57 -11.38
C ASN A 2 19.78 -2.94 -12.71
N LYS A 3 19.87 -3.68 -13.78
CA LYS A 3 19.20 -3.31 -15.03
C LYS A 3 17.82 -3.95 -14.98
N GLN A 4 16.89 -3.21 -14.46
CA GLN A 4 15.48 -3.51 -14.65
C GLN A 4 15.01 -2.98 -15.99
N LEU A 5 14.27 -3.76 -16.69
CA LEU A 5 12.90 -3.64 -17.11
C LEU A 5 12.65 -3.06 -18.50
N LEU A 6 12.03 -3.89 -19.32
CA LEU A 6 11.12 -3.46 -20.35
C LEU A 6 9.71 -3.90 -19.93
N ILE A 7 8.90 -2.96 -19.41
CA ILE A 7 7.45 -3.14 -19.32
C ILE A 7 6.86 -2.61 -20.64
N ALA A 8 6.33 -3.52 -21.45
CA ALA A 8 5.52 -3.13 -22.58
C ALA A 8 4.05 -3.24 -22.18
N SER A 9 3.40 -2.13 -21.86
CA SER A 9 1.96 -2.07 -21.65
C SER A 9 1.25 -1.67 -22.96
N ALA A 10 0.26 -2.45 -23.35
CA ALA A 10 -0.64 -2.11 -24.45
C ALA A 10 -1.97 -1.63 -23.86
N LEU A 11 -2.34 -0.38 -24.13
CA LEU A 11 -3.65 0.18 -23.78
C LEU A 11 -4.67 -0.29 -24.82
N LEU A 12 -5.71 -0.99 -24.39
CA LEU A 12 -6.88 -1.33 -25.21
C LEU A 12 -8.03 -0.41 -24.81
N SER A 13 -8.53 0.41 -25.76
CA SER A 13 -9.77 1.15 -25.59
C SER A 13 -10.80 0.67 -26.63
N ALA A 14 -11.99 0.27 -26.19
CA ALA A 14 -13.11 -0.07 -27.06
C ALA A 14 -14.37 0.65 -26.57
N ASN A 15 -14.97 1.49 -27.43
CA ASN A 15 -16.25 2.15 -27.15
C ASN A 15 -17.41 1.26 -27.63
N LEU A 16 -18.23 0.78 -26.71
CA LEU A 16 -19.46 0.06 -27.01
C LEU A 16 -20.66 0.90 -26.49
N THR A 17 -21.41 1.48 -27.42
CA THR A 17 -22.60 2.28 -27.12
C THR A 17 -23.84 1.42 -26.97
N HIS A 18 -24.50 1.41 -25.78
CA HIS A 18 -25.97 1.21 -25.63
C HIS A 18 -26.41 1.50 -24.18
N ALA A 19 -27.34 2.42 -23.98
CA ALA A 19 -28.21 2.70 -22.81
C ALA A 19 -27.60 2.83 -21.40
N ALA A 20 -26.45 2.28 -21.14
CA ALA A 20 -25.47 2.62 -20.11
C ALA A 20 -24.19 2.95 -20.88
N ASP A 21 -23.55 4.06 -20.59
CA ASP A 21 -22.23 4.31 -21.14
C ASP A 21 -21.27 3.27 -20.54
N PHE A 22 -20.74 2.42 -21.41
CA PHE A 22 -19.77 1.39 -21.05
C PHE A 22 -18.41 1.76 -21.57
N GLU A 23 -17.44 1.78 -20.71
CA GLU A 23 -16.04 1.99 -21.04
C GLU A 23 -15.21 0.76 -20.66
N LEU A 24 -14.32 0.33 -21.55
CA LEU A 24 -13.35 -0.72 -21.33
C LEU A 24 -11.96 -0.15 -21.53
N SER A 25 -11.14 -0.23 -20.52
CA SER A 25 -9.72 0.15 -20.53
C SER A 25 -8.88 -0.91 -19.80
N GLY A 26 -7.62 -0.63 -19.51
CA GLY A 26 -6.75 -1.51 -18.76
C GLY A 26 -5.45 -1.82 -19.50
N TYR A 27 -4.68 -2.77 -18.95
CA TYR A 27 -3.40 -3.15 -19.54
C TYR A 27 -3.17 -4.67 -19.52
N VAL A 28 -2.26 -5.08 -20.38
CA VAL A 28 -1.58 -6.38 -20.36
C VAL A 28 -0.09 -6.10 -20.30
N GLY A 29 0.58 -6.65 -19.30
CA GLY A 29 2.01 -6.44 -19.03
C GLY A 29 2.81 -7.73 -19.21
N LEU A 30 4.00 -7.60 -19.77
CA LEU A 30 5.03 -8.63 -19.78
C LEU A 30 6.22 -8.11 -18.97
N GLU A 31 6.60 -8.83 -17.94
CA GLU A 31 7.71 -8.49 -17.06
C GLU A 31 8.80 -9.54 -17.19
N TRP A 32 10.04 -9.07 -17.34
CA TRP A 32 11.23 -9.91 -17.23
C TRP A 32 12.16 -9.33 -16.19
N ARG A 33 12.48 -10.13 -15.17
CA ARG A 33 13.48 -9.81 -14.15
C ARG A 33 14.66 -10.74 -14.32
N GLU A 34 15.87 -10.20 -14.28
CA GLU A 34 17.11 -10.95 -14.27
C GLU A 34 17.99 -10.46 -13.11
N HIS A 35 18.38 -11.39 -12.26
CA HIS A 35 19.23 -11.15 -11.10
C HIS A 35 20.64 -11.64 -11.44
N PHE A 36 21.64 -10.79 -11.22
CA PHE A 36 23.04 -11.07 -11.58
C PHE A 36 23.84 -11.65 -10.42
N GLU A 37 23.24 -11.75 -9.24
CA GLU A 37 23.83 -12.32 -8.05
C GLU A 37 22.99 -13.50 -7.59
N GLU A 38 23.62 -14.48 -6.97
CA GLU A 38 22.94 -15.64 -6.38
C GLU A 38 21.91 -15.19 -5.34
N GLY A 39 20.84 -15.97 -5.16
CA GLY A 39 19.84 -15.72 -4.14
C GLY A 39 20.45 -15.70 -2.74
N GLN A 40 20.09 -14.70 -1.96
CA GLN A 40 20.65 -14.53 -0.60
C GLN A 40 20.26 -15.68 0.35
N PHE A 41 19.09 -16.28 0.12
CA PHE A 41 18.50 -17.29 0.99
C PHE A 41 18.38 -18.66 0.32
N ASN A 42 19.26 -18.98 -0.62
CA ASN A 42 19.30 -20.30 -1.24
C ASN A 42 19.62 -21.38 -0.20
N ASN A 43 18.90 -22.49 -0.28
CA ASN A 43 19.14 -23.68 0.54
C ASN A 43 19.03 -24.96 -0.30
N ALA A 44 19.30 -26.12 0.31
CA ALA A 44 19.33 -27.40 -0.41
C ALA A 44 18.01 -27.82 -1.07
N ASN A 45 16.91 -27.25 -0.64
CA ASN A 45 15.56 -27.62 -1.11
C ASN A 45 14.93 -26.53 -1.99
N ASN A 46 15.26 -25.23 -1.74
CA ASN A 46 14.64 -24.08 -2.39
C ASN A 46 15.74 -23.13 -2.89
N GLU A 47 15.82 -22.98 -4.20
CA GLU A 47 16.74 -22.07 -4.88
C GLU A 47 15.94 -20.86 -5.39
N GLN A 48 16.35 -19.66 -4.97
CA GLN A 48 15.72 -18.43 -5.45
C GLN A 48 16.06 -18.20 -6.92
N ALA A 49 15.04 -17.96 -7.72
CA ALA A 49 15.19 -17.86 -9.17
C ALA A 49 16.06 -16.66 -9.60
N ASP A 50 17.02 -16.91 -10.49
CA ASP A 50 17.84 -15.86 -11.11
C ASP A 50 17.09 -15.13 -12.23
N ARG A 51 16.11 -15.80 -12.84
CA ARG A 51 15.28 -15.27 -13.94
C ARG A 51 13.81 -15.47 -13.65
N GLN A 52 13.05 -14.47 -13.94
CA GLN A 52 11.61 -14.45 -13.69
C GLN A 52 10.90 -13.81 -14.88
N LEU A 53 9.88 -14.48 -15.38
CA LEU A 53 9.01 -13.98 -16.43
C LEU A 53 7.59 -13.91 -15.87
N GLY A 54 6.99 -12.72 -15.87
CA GLY A 54 5.62 -12.48 -15.44
C GLY A 54 4.73 -12.00 -16.59
N LEU A 55 3.50 -12.49 -16.63
CA LEU A 55 2.44 -11.99 -17.50
C LEU A 55 1.31 -11.48 -16.62
N THR A 56 0.89 -10.24 -16.80
CA THR A 56 -0.20 -9.61 -16.05
C THR A 56 -1.30 -9.12 -16.97
N ALA A 57 -2.54 -9.12 -16.46
CA ALA A 57 -3.65 -8.46 -17.10
C ALA A 57 -4.55 -7.81 -16.04
N GLU A 58 -4.89 -6.55 -16.25
CA GLU A 58 -5.82 -5.78 -15.42
C GLU A 58 -6.76 -4.98 -16.32
N PRO A 59 -7.83 -5.60 -16.85
CA PRO A 59 -8.89 -4.87 -17.54
C PRO A 59 -9.73 -4.08 -16.55
N GLU A 60 -10.17 -2.89 -16.96
CA GLU A 60 -11.07 -2.05 -16.20
C GLU A 60 -12.35 -1.83 -17.01
N MET A 61 -13.48 -2.17 -16.40
CA MET A 61 -14.81 -2.03 -16.97
C MET A 61 -15.60 -1.06 -16.13
N VAL A 62 -16.09 0.01 -16.76
CA VAL A 62 -16.89 1.06 -16.12
C VAL A 62 -18.24 1.15 -16.78
N TRP A 63 -19.31 1.09 -15.98
CA TRP A 63 -20.68 1.34 -16.40
C TRP A 63 -21.21 2.59 -15.73
N SER A 64 -21.59 3.59 -16.52
CA SER A 64 -22.30 4.79 -16.06
C SER A 64 -23.80 4.58 -16.26
N LEU A 65 -24.55 4.70 -15.18
CA LEU A 65 -26.00 4.48 -15.12
C LEU A 65 -26.70 5.77 -14.66
N ALA A 66 -28.02 5.87 -14.93
CA ALA A 66 -28.84 7.01 -14.49
C ALA A 66 -28.23 8.37 -14.87
N ASP A 67 -27.88 8.54 -16.16
CA ASP A 67 -27.25 9.75 -16.70
C ASP A 67 -25.95 10.18 -15.99
N GLY A 68 -25.22 9.18 -15.41
CA GLY A 68 -23.95 9.38 -14.72
C GLY A 68 -24.06 9.53 -13.21
N GLU A 69 -25.28 9.54 -12.63
CA GLU A 69 -25.45 9.61 -11.17
C GLU A 69 -25.01 8.33 -10.43
N GLN A 70 -24.83 7.25 -11.16
CA GLN A 70 -24.37 5.97 -10.61
C GLN A 70 -23.27 5.40 -11.48
N THR A 71 -22.24 4.83 -10.84
CA THR A 71 -21.13 4.19 -11.53
C THR A 71 -20.88 2.81 -10.92
N ILE A 72 -20.65 1.82 -11.79
CA ILE A 72 -20.15 0.50 -11.40
C ILE A 72 -18.79 0.34 -12.04
N VAL A 73 -17.80 -0.05 -11.24
CA VAL A 73 -16.44 -0.37 -11.69
C VAL A 73 -16.16 -1.84 -11.41
N PHE A 74 -15.60 -2.54 -12.37
CA PHE A 74 -15.06 -3.87 -12.18
C PHE A 74 -13.64 -3.95 -12.75
N LYS A 75 -12.67 -4.22 -11.89
CA LYS A 75 -11.24 -4.29 -12.18
C LYS A 75 -10.65 -5.59 -11.64
N PRO A 76 -10.79 -6.70 -12.38
CA PRO A 76 -10.10 -7.95 -12.05
C PRO A 76 -8.62 -7.84 -12.40
N TYR A 77 -7.80 -8.55 -11.64
CA TYR A 77 -6.36 -8.66 -11.84
C TYR A 77 -5.96 -10.13 -11.93
N VAL A 78 -5.01 -10.45 -12.81
CA VAL A 78 -4.39 -11.77 -12.86
C VAL A 78 -2.91 -11.63 -13.22
N ARG A 79 -2.08 -12.38 -12.50
CA ARG A 79 -0.67 -12.58 -12.82
C ARG A 79 -0.35 -14.06 -12.94
N ILE A 80 0.49 -14.39 -13.90
CA ILE A 80 1.14 -15.70 -14.03
C ILE A 80 2.62 -15.45 -13.98
N ASP A 81 3.31 -16.11 -13.06
CA ASP A 81 4.75 -15.96 -12.85
C ASP A 81 5.46 -17.30 -13.08
N SER A 82 6.67 -17.27 -13.64
CA SER A 82 7.43 -18.47 -14.00
C SER A 82 8.28 -19.03 -12.89
N ALA A 83 8.44 -18.30 -11.79
CA ALA A 83 9.43 -18.60 -10.76
C ALA A 83 8.84 -18.65 -9.35
N ASP A 84 7.77 -17.89 -9.09
CA ASP A 84 7.17 -17.79 -7.77
C ASP A 84 5.68 -18.15 -7.86
N ASP A 85 5.31 -19.29 -7.29
CA ASP A 85 3.95 -19.81 -7.34
C ASP A 85 2.98 -18.88 -6.58
N GLU A 86 3.39 -18.26 -5.47
CA GLU A 86 2.57 -17.29 -4.73
C GLU A 86 2.34 -16.01 -5.54
N ARG A 87 3.25 -15.71 -6.46
CA ARG A 87 3.09 -14.61 -7.41
C ARG A 87 2.19 -14.95 -8.60
N THR A 88 1.82 -16.23 -8.77
CA THR A 88 0.79 -16.66 -9.72
C THR A 88 -0.57 -16.61 -9.05
N HIS A 89 -1.25 -15.48 -9.14
CA HIS A 89 -2.50 -15.25 -8.43
C HIS A 89 -3.49 -14.39 -9.22
N GLY A 90 -4.71 -14.31 -8.72
CA GLY A 90 -5.75 -13.43 -9.21
C GLY A 90 -6.43 -12.67 -8.09
N ASP A 91 -6.85 -11.45 -8.36
CA ASP A 91 -7.53 -10.58 -7.41
C ASP A 91 -8.69 -9.81 -8.06
N ILE A 92 -9.61 -9.34 -7.25
CA ILE A 92 -10.56 -8.30 -7.61
C ILE A 92 -10.06 -7.00 -6.99
N ARG A 93 -9.34 -6.21 -7.78
CA ARG A 93 -8.80 -4.92 -7.35
C ARG A 93 -9.92 -3.92 -7.05
N GLU A 94 -10.99 -3.97 -7.86
CA GLU A 94 -12.18 -3.19 -7.64
C GLU A 94 -13.43 -3.92 -8.18
N LEU A 95 -14.50 -3.91 -7.39
CA LEU A 95 -15.86 -4.25 -7.78
C LEU A 95 -16.78 -3.38 -6.94
N SER A 96 -17.01 -2.16 -7.38
CA SER A 96 -17.68 -1.14 -6.61
C SER A 96 -18.90 -0.58 -7.34
N TRP A 97 -19.91 -0.19 -6.58
CA TRP A 97 -21.00 0.66 -6.98
C TRP A 97 -20.89 1.98 -6.23
N MET A 98 -20.94 3.08 -6.96
CA MET A 98 -20.90 4.44 -6.43
C MET A 98 -22.14 5.21 -6.85
N THR A 99 -22.65 6.03 -5.95
CA THR A 99 -23.66 7.05 -6.23
C THR A 99 -23.44 8.29 -5.37
N TYR A 100 -23.93 9.43 -5.82
CA TYR A 100 -23.74 10.69 -5.12
C TYR A 100 -24.99 11.58 -5.19
N GLY A 101 -25.06 12.54 -4.29
CA GLY A 101 -26.03 13.65 -4.31
C GLY A 101 -25.27 14.98 -4.21
N ASP A 102 -26.00 16.06 -3.90
CA ASP A 102 -25.43 17.41 -3.88
C ASP A 102 -24.24 17.56 -2.90
N ASP A 103 -24.28 16.84 -1.80
CA ASP A 103 -23.34 17.01 -0.69
C ASP A 103 -22.95 15.70 0.02
N TRP A 104 -23.18 14.58 -0.65
CA TRP A 104 -22.81 13.25 -0.17
C TRP A 104 -22.44 12.29 -1.31
N GLU A 105 -21.64 11.29 -1.00
CA GLU A 105 -21.26 10.19 -1.87
C GLU A 105 -21.28 8.87 -1.09
N VAL A 106 -21.79 7.81 -1.71
CA VAL A 106 -21.71 6.44 -1.20
C VAL A 106 -20.98 5.57 -2.20
N THR A 107 -20.01 4.78 -1.70
CA THR A 107 -19.39 3.68 -2.44
C THR A 107 -19.61 2.40 -1.66
N ALA A 108 -20.01 1.32 -2.33
CA ALA A 108 -20.19 0.01 -1.71
C ALA A 108 -19.63 -1.09 -2.61
N GLY A 109 -18.89 -2.04 -2.03
CA GLY A 109 -18.28 -3.15 -2.75
C GLY A 109 -16.82 -3.34 -2.38
N ILE A 110 -16.01 -3.84 -3.31
CA ILE A 110 -14.57 -3.97 -3.17
C ILE A 110 -13.91 -2.75 -3.81
N SER A 111 -13.08 -2.02 -3.07
CA SER A 111 -12.42 -0.82 -3.59
C SER A 111 -11.05 -0.61 -2.95
N LYS A 112 -10.26 0.28 -3.56
CA LYS A 112 -8.97 0.75 -3.02
C LYS A 112 -9.08 2.20 -2.60
N VAL A 113 -8.46 2.51 -1.47
CA VAL A 113 -8.38 3.87 -0.91
C VAL A 113 -6.92 4.10 -0.53
N TYR A 114 -6.40 5.25 -0.91
CA TYR A 114 -5.04 5.67 -0.60
C TYR A 114 -5.08 6.91 0.26
N TRP A 115 -4.41 6.84 1.39
CA TRP A 115 -4.20 7.97 2.28
C TRP A 115 -2.72 8.26 2.39
N GLY A 116 -2.39 9.51 2.70
CA GLY A 116 -1.00 9.93 2.87
C GLY A 116 -0.53 10.90 1.80
N VAL A 117 0.59 11.54 2.09
CA VAL A 117 1.18 12.61 1.28
C VAL A 117 2.70 12.46 1.13
N ALA A 118 3.35 11.69 2.02
CA ALA A 118 4.79 11.45 1.99
C ALA A 118 5.16 10.49 0.85
N GLU A 119 6.43 10.51 0.42
CA GLU A 119 6.91 9.66 -0.67
C GLU A 119 7.62 8.41 -0.17
N SER A 120 8.28 8.51 0.98
CA SER A 120 9.10 7.42 1.49
C SER A 120 8.32 6.41 2.33
N GLN A 121 7.19 6.81 2.92
CA GLN A 121 6.37 5.97 3.77
C GLN A 121 4.96 6.55 3.96
N HIS A 122 3.93 5.74 3.73
CA HIS A 122 2.53 6.13 3.90
C HIS A 122 1.98 5.68 5.25
N LEU A 123 2.31 6.38 6.33
CA LEU A 123 1.96 5.98 7.70
C LEU A 123 0.46 5.95 7.97
N VAL A 124 -0.29 6.89 7.38
CA VAL A 124 -1.74 7.02 7.60
C VAL A 124 -2.56 6.05 6.75
N ASP A 125 -1.95 5.39 5.73
CA ASP A 125 -2.63 4.47 4.82
C ASP A 125 -2.89 3.11 5.47
N ILE A 126 -4.12 2.89 5.93
CA ILE A 126 -4.50 1.75 6.76
C ILE A 126 -5.73 0.98 6.25
N ILE A 127 -6.43 1.48 5.24
CA ILE A 127 -7.70 0.86 4.82
C ILE A 127 -7.46 -0.46 4.09
N ASN A 128 -6.60 -0.45 3.08
CA ASN A 128 -6.32 -1.59 2.23
C ASN A 128 -5.11 -2.38 2.72
N GLN A 129 -5.15 -3.68 2.54
CA GLN A 129 -3.99 -4.54 2.76
C GLN A 129 -2.98 -4.40 1.61
N THR A 130 -1.70 -4.49 1.93
CA THR A 130 -0.61 -4.51 0.95
C THR A 130 -0.56 -5.84 0.21
N ASP A 131 -0.41 -5.78 -1.12
CA ASP A 131 -0.13 -6.92 -1.98
C ASP A 131 1.39 -7.08 -2.14
N PHE A 132 2.03 -7.59 -1.08
CA PHE A 132 3.48 -7.61 -0.96
C PHE A 132 4.17 -8.57 -1.94
N VAL A 133 3.43 -9.54 -2.49
CA VAL A 133 3.94 -10.45 -3.52
C VAL A 133 4.17 -9.73 -4.85
N GLU A 134 3.45 -8.63 -5.12
CA GLU A 134 3.62 -7.85 -6.33
C GLU A 134 4.93 -7.04 -6.31
N ALA A 135 5.14 -6.29 -5.24
CA ALA A 135 6.36 -5.51 -5.06
C ALA A 135 6.68 -5.31 -3.57
N PRO A 136 7.97 -5.28 -3.19
CA PRO A 136 8.38 -5.12 -1.81
C PRO A 136 8.29 -3.66 -1.30
N ASP A 137 7.99 -2.69 -2.18
CA ASP A 137 7.84 -1.28 -1.82
C ASP A 137 6.54 -0.98 -1.06
N GLY A 138 5.55 -1.91 -1.11
CA GLY A 138 4.30 -1.78 -0.39
C GLY A 138 3.26 -0.89 -1.04
N GLU A 139 3.49 -0.43 -2.27
CA GLU A 139 2.58 0.45 -3.01
C GLU A 139 1.38 -0.31 -3.59
N ASP A 140 1.57 -1.59 -3.94
CA ASP A 140 0.48 -2.41 -4.43
C ASP A 140 -0.48 -2.80 -3.31
N LYS A 141 -1.78 -2.57 -3.53
CA LYS A 141 -2.84 -2.85 -2.55
C LYS A 141 -3.86 -3.86 -3.07
N LEU A 142 -4.32 -4.71 -2.17
CA LEU A 142 -5.47 -5.58 -2.41
C LEU A 142 -6.78 -4.79 -2.33
N GLY A 143 -7.78 -5.17 -3.12
CA GLY A 143 -9.12 -4.60 -2.99
C GLY A 143 -9.73 -4.96 -1.63
N GLN A 144 -10.30 -3.99 -0.91
CA GLN A 144 -10.93 -4.17 0.40
C GLN A 144 -12.45 -4.09 0.28
N PRO A 145 -13.21 -5.09 0.77
CA PRO A 145 -14.66 -4.96 0.92
C PRO A 145 -15.00 -3.78 1.84
N MET A 146 -15.86 -2.86 1.38
CA MET A 146 -16.22 -1.68 2.16
C MET A 146 -17.58 -1.10 1.81
N VAL A 147 -18.12 -0.35 2.76
CA VAL A 147 -19.11 0.69 2.53
C VAL A 147 -18.51 2.00 3.00
N LYS A 148 -18.37 2.94 2.08
CA LYS A 148 -17.81 4.27 2.31
C LYS A 148 -18.94 5.29 2.15
N LEU A 149 -19.12 6.21 3.12
CA LEU A 149 -20.06 7.31 3.06
C LEU A 149 -19.32 8.62 3.35
N SER A 150 -19.33 9.52 2.37
CA SER A 150 -18.71 10.84 2.46
C SER A 150 -19.77 11.94 2.54
N PHE A 151 -19.57 12.91 3.43
CA PHE A 151 -20.31 14.16 3.51
C PHE A 151 -19.39 15.33 3.17
N ILE A 152 -19.76 16.08 2.14
CA ILE A 152 -18.98 17.16 1.57
C ILE A 152 -19.55 18.48 2.06
N ARG A 153 -18.74 19.33 2.72
CA ARG A 153 -19.14 20.61 3.31
C ARG A 153 -18.07 21.67 3.06
N ASP A 154 -18.43 22.93 3.23
CA ASP A 154 -17.48 24.06 3.11
C ASP A 154 -16.31 23.98 4.12
N TRP A 155 -16.52 23.29 5.25
CA TRP A 155 -15.52 23.09 6.29
C TRP A 155 -14.75 21.76 6.14
N GLY A 156 -14.89 21.08 5.01
CA GLY A 156 -14.20 19.84 4.70
C GLY A 156 -15.12 18.66 4.42
N THR A 157 -14.51 17.55 4.07
CA THR A 157 -15.19 16.27 3.81
C THR A 157 -15.00 15.34 5.00
N VAL A 158 -16.08 14.75 5.49
CA VAL A 158 -16.05 13.68 6.48
C VAL A 158 -16.46 12.38 5.82
N THR A 159 -15.61 11.36 5.91
CA THR A 159 -15.84 10.05 5.33
C THR A 159 -15.81 8.96 6.40
N GLY A 160 -16.90 8.21 6.52
CA GLY A 160 -17.00 7.02 7.36
C GLY A 160 -16.87 5.75 6.55
N PHE A 161 -16.21 4.73 7.13
CA PHE A 161 -15.98 3.42 6.53
C PHE A 161 -16.48 2.31 7.43
N VAL A 162 -17.15 1.34 6.84
CA VAL A 162 -17.41 0.02 7.42
C VAL A 162 -16.76 -0.99 6.51
N LEU A 163 -15.85 -1.79 7.05
CA LEU A 163 -14.98 -2.72 6.31
C LEU A 163 -15.33 -4.16 6.73
N PRO A 164 -16.34 -4.78 6.08
CA PRO A 164 -16.70 -6.17 6.39
C PRO A 164 -15.67 -7.12 5.80
N GLY A 165 -15.05 -7.91 6.64
CA GLY A 165 -14.01 -8.85 6.24
C GLY A 165 -12.62 -8.21 6.14
N PHE A 166 -11.65 -8.96 6.63
CA PHE A 166 -10.23 -8.64 6.57
C PHE A 166 -9.57 -9.43 5.44
N ARG A 167 -8.52 -8.87 4.85
CA ARG A 167 -7.68 -9.55 3.86
C ARG A 167 -6.26 -9.67 4.40
N GLU A 168 -5.72 -10.88 4.31
CA GLU A 168 -4.34 -11.16 4.70
C GLU A 168 -3.36 -10.53 3.72
N ARG A 169 -2.16 -10.18 4.21
CA ARG A 169 -1.05 -9.73 3.39
C ARG A 169 -0.51 -10.89 2.57
N THR A 170 -0.27 -10.66 1.30
CA THR A 170 0.44 -11.62 0.45
C THR A 170 1.95 -11.55 0.69
N PHE A 171 2.64 -12.66 0.45
CA PHE A 171 4.10 -12.75 0.59
C PHE A 171 4.69 -13.54 -0.56
N PRO A 172 5.96 -13.25 -0.96
CA PRO A 172 6.68 -14.09 -1.89
C PRO A 172 6.84 -15.52 -1.38
N GLY A 173 6.68 -16.48 -2.27
CA GLY A 173 6.88 -17.91 -2.00
C GLY A 173 8.36 -18.29 -1.83
N ASP A 174 8.58 -19.58 -1.61
CA ASP A 174 9.91 -20.13 -1.29
C ASP A 174 10.96 -19.91 -2.38
N GLU A 175 10.55 -19.86 -3.64
CA GLU A 175 11.44 -19.60 -4.78
C GLU A 175 11.51 -18.09 -5.13
N GLY A 176 10.68 -17.28 -4.46
CA GLY A 176 10.58 -15.85 -4.66
C GLY A 176 11.87 -15.11 -4.29
N ARG A 177 12.32 -14.21 -5.15
CA ARG A 177 13.58 -13.46 -4.97
C ARG A 177 13.53 -12.50 -3.77
N PHE A 178 12.37 -12.01 -3.42
CA PHE A 178 12.14 -11.03 -2.35
C PHE A 178 11.61 -11.67 -1.05
N ARG A 179 11.66 -13.00 -0.92
CA ARG A 179 11.30 -13.66 0.33
C ARG A 179 12.26 -13.33 1.47
N THR A 180 11.77 -13.49 2.67
CA THR A 180 12.59 -13.43 3.88
C THR A 180 13.44 -14.68 4.05
N GLU A 181 14.42 -14.66 4.98
CA GLU A 181 15.27 -15.83 5.28
C GLU A 181 14.44 -17.05 5.70
N LEU A 182 13.45 -16.83 6.56
CA LEU A 182 12.47 -17.87 6.93
C LEU A 182 11.26 -17.76 6.01
N SER A 183 10.76 -18.90 5.55
CA SER A 183 9.54 -18.99 4.77
C SER A 183 8.33 -18.52 5.57
N MET A 184 7.31 -18.04 4.87
CA MET A 184 6.04 -17.61 5.46
C MET A 184 5.02 -18.75 5.41
N ASP A 185 4.46 -19.12 6.55
CA ASP A 185 3.32 -20.02 6.66
C ASP A 185 2.03 -19.19 6.64
N ILE A 186 1.60 -18.81 5.44
CA ILE A 186 0.40 -18.00 5.23
C ILE A 186 -0.90 -18.79 5.43
N ASP A 187 -0.87 -20.10 5.24
CA ASP A 187 -2.05 -20.97 5.41
C ASP A 187 -2.50 -21.09 6.87
N ASN A 188 -1.60 -20.80 7.83
CA ASN A 188 -1.84 -20.89 9.25
C ASN A 188 -1.79 -19.52 9.94
N ALA A 189 -2.13 -18.44 9.23
CA ALA A 189 -2.25 -17.10 9.80
C ALA A 189 -3.11 -17.11 11.07
N GLN A 190 -2.75 -16.30 12.05
CA GLN A 190 -3.43 -16.21 13.33
C GLN A 190 -4.01 -14.83 13.57
N TYR A 191 -5.09 -14.77 14.32
CA TYR A 191 -5.84 -13.55 14.60
C TYR A 191 -6.10 -13.37 16.09
N GLN A 192 -6.07 -12.13 16.53
CA GLN A 192 -6.51 -11.76 17.86
C GLN A 192 -8.04 -11.77 17.98
N ALA A 193 -8.75 -11.32 16.94
CA ALA A 193 -10.21 -11.35 16.90
C ALA A 193 -10.71 -12.79 16.66
N GLY A 194 -11.73 -13.19 17.42
CA GLY A 194 -12.33 -14.53 17.28
C GLY A 194 -13.14 -14.74 16.00
N GLU A 195 -13.47 -13.66 15.32
CA GLU A 195 -14.12 -13.63 13.99
C GLU A 195 -13.12 -13.82 12.85
N GLU A 196 -11.81 -13.79 13.16
CA GLU A 196 -10.72 -13.98 12.20
C GLU A 196 -10.83 -13.01 11.01
N ASP A 197 -10.82 -13.52 9.80
CA ASP A 197 -10.96 -12.74 8.55
C ASP A 197 -12.38 -12.15 8.36
N ALA A 198 -13.37 -12.63 9.09
CA ALA A 198 -14.74 -12.09 9.07
C ALA A 198 -14.93 -10.87 9.99
N HIS A 199 -13.89 -10.42 10.70
CA HIS A 199 -13.96 -9.23 11.55
C HIS A 199 -14.37 -7.98 10.76
N VAL A 200 -15.17 -7.11 11.39
CA VAL A 200 -15.64 -5.85 10.81
C VAL A 200 -14.84 -4.69 11.38
N ASP A 201 -14.07 -4.03 10.54
CA ASP A 201 -13.27 -2.86 10.92
C ASP A 201 -14.02 -1.55 10.61
N TYR A 202 -13.64 -0.48 11.27
CA TYR A 202 -14.23 0.84 11.13
C TYR A 202 -13.15 1.91 10.95
N ALA A 203 -13.45 2.91 10.11
CA ALA A 203 -12.59 4.07 9.99
C ALA A 203 -13.41 5.36 9.81
N LEU A 204 -12.82 6.47 10.22
CA LEU A 204 -13.33 7.81 10.02
C LEU A 204 -12.19 8.71 9.54
N ARG A 205 -12.45 9.52 8.50
CA ARG A 205 -11.51 10.51 8.01
C ARG A 205 -12.20 11.86 7.86
N TRP A 206 -11.52 12.92 8.25
CA TRP A 206 -11.84 14.28 7.86
C TRP A 206 -10.66 14.85 7.08
N ASN A 207 -10.95 15.51 5.97
CA ASN A 207 -9.94 16.22 5.18
C ASN A 207 -10.49 17.57 4.71
N HIS A 208 -9.61 18.56 4.58
CA HIS A 208 -9.96 19.90 4.13
C HIS A 208 -8.76 20.60 3.51
N THR A 209 -9.02 21.32 2.41
CA THR A 209 -8.05 22.25 1.81
C THR A 209 -8.32 23.64 2.32
N ILE A 210 -7.31 24.26 2.94
CA ILE A 210 -7.34 25.62 3.51
C ILE A 210 -6.25 26.43 2.84
N ASP A 211 -6.63 27.26 1.87
CA ASP A 211 -5.68 28.00 1.01
C ASP A 211 -4.67 27.02 0.35
N ASP A 212 -3.40 27.11 0.71
CA ASP A 212 -2.31 26.29 0.15
C ASP A 212 -2.01 25.02 0.97
N TYR A 213 -2.88 24.69 1.94
CA TYR A 213 -2.69 23.58 2.88
C TYR A 213 -3.79 22.54 2.71
N ASP A 214 -3.41 21.28 2.50
CA ASP A 214 -4.28 20.11 2.61
C ASP A 214 -4.03 19.44 3.96
N VAL A 215 -5.10 19.24 4.74
CA VAL A 215 -5.03 18.66 6.08
C VAL A 215 -5.96 17.47 6.17
N GLY A 216 -5.46 16.35 6.72
CA GLY A 216 -6.24 15.15 7.00
C GLY A 216 -6.11 14.72 8.46
N PHE A 217 -7.22 14.25 9.03
CA PHE A 217 -7.26 13.53 10.30
C PHE A 217 -7.98 12.21 10.10
N SER A 218 -7.43 11.13 10.63
CA SER A 218 -8.00 9.81 10.52
C SER A 218 -8.05 9.07 11.84
N TRP A 219 -9.03 8.20 11.96
CA TRP A 219 -9.15 7.21 13.01
C TRP A 219 -9.50 5.86 12.39
N PHE A 220 -8.86 4.81 12.89
CA PHE A 220 -9.11 3.43 12.49
C PHE A 220 -9.22 2.55 13.74
N ASN A 221 -10.15 1.61 13.73
CA ASN A 221 -10.28 0.56 14.72
C ASN A 221 -10.56 -0.77 14.02
N GLY A 222 -9.72 -1.76 14.24
CA GLY A 222 -9.85 -3.05 13.61
C GLY A 222 -8.56 -3.84 13.54
N THR A 223 -8.51 -4.77 12.60
CA THR A 223 -7.38 -5.68 12.39
C THR A 223 -6.20 -4.95 11.74
N SER A 224 -5.02 -5.06 12.31
CA SER A 224 -3.79 -4.44 11.78
C SER A 224 -3.47 -4.95 10.36
N ARG A 225 -3.14 -4.03 9.45
CA ARG A 225 -2.64 -4.38 8.10
C ARG A 225 -1.18 -4.82 8.14
N ASP A 226 -0.47 -4.51 9.23
CA ASP A 226 0.90 -4.97 9.48
C ASP A 226 0.87 -6.17 10.41
N PRO A 227 1.14 -7.39 9.90
CA PRO A 227 1.19 -8.57 10.75
C PRO A 227 2.43 -8.56 11.64
N ILE A 228 2.29 -9.18 12.80
CA ILE A 228 3.40 -9.53 13.69
C ILE A 228 3.83 -10.94 13.30
N PHE A 229 5.13 -11.19 13.19
CA PHE A 229 5.63 -12.50 12.78
C PHE A 229 6.12 -13.28 13.99
N ALA A 230 5.67 -14.53 14.08
CA ALA A 230 6.09 -15.46 15.13
C ALA A 230 6.63 -16.75 14.48
N PRO A 231 7.83 -17.25 14.87
CA PRO A 231 8.33 -18.51 14.34
C PRO A 231 7.46 -19.67 14.81
N ALA A 232 7.01 -20.50 13.89
CA ALA A 232 6.31 -21.74 14.20
C ALA A 232 7.24 -22.69 14.94
N ARG A 233 6.75 -23.32 16.01
CA ARG A 233 7.56 -24.20 16.88
C ARG A 233 8.09 -25.45 16.18
N THR A 234 7.42 -25.91 15.13
CA THR A 234 7.69 -27.22 14.51
C THR A 234 8.31 -27.10 13.13
N SER A 235 7.90 -26.13 12.31
CA SER A 235 8.41 -25.95 10.94
C SER A 235 9.60 -24.97 10.87
N GLY A 236 9.66 -24.01 11.78
CA GLY A 236 10.64 -22.93 11.74
C GLY A 236 10.26 -21.80 10.78
N GLU A 237 9.07 -21.87 10.17
CA GLU A 237 8.50 -20.84 9.32
C GLU A 237 7.96 -19.68 10.15
N LEU A 238 7.76 -18.52 9.53
CA LEU A 238 7.13 -17.37 10.15
C LEU A 238 5.62 -17.42 9.93
N VAL A 239 4.86 -17.37 11.02
CA VAL A 239 3.40 -17.31 11.00
C VAL A 239 2.97 -15.85 11.19
N PRO A 240 2.19 -15.26 10.29
CA PRO A 240 1.63 -13.93 10.49
C PRO A 240 0.54 -13.96 11.56
N PHE A 241 0.62 -13.01 12.48
CA PHE A 241 -0.38 -12.76 13.52
C PHE A 241 -0.98 -11.38 13.35
N TYR A 242 -2.30 -11.30 13.22
CA TYR A 242 -3.05 -10.06 12.98
C TYR A 242 -3.71 -9.56 14.27
N ALA A 243 -3.12 -8.54 14.85
CA ALA A 243 -3.58 -7.93 16.11
C ALA A 243 -4.70 -6.91 15.86
N GLN A 244 -5.52 -6.68 16.90
CA GLN A 244 -6.49 -5.59 16.93
C GLN A 244 -5.82 -4.29 17.34
N ILE A 245 -6.09 -3.21 16.63
CA ILE A 245 -5.48 -1.90 16.83
C ILE A 245 -6.51 -0.78 16.90
N ASN A 246 -6.11 0.32 17.55
CA ASN A 246 -6.66 1.64 17.35
C ASN A 246 -5.54 2.54 16.81
N GLN A 247 -5.82 3.27 15.74
CA GLN A 247 -4.86 4.20 15.16
C GLN A 247 -5.51 5.57 14.97
N LEU A 248 -4.80 6.60 15.41
CA LEU A 248 -5.06 7.99 15.04
C LEU A 248 -3.99 8.42 14.03
N GLY A 249 -4.39 9.17 13.02
CA GLY A 249 -3.48 9.67 12.01
C GLY A 249 -3.73 11.15 11.69
N ILE A 250 -2.67 11.82 11.31
CA ILE A 250 -2.69 13.18 10.74
C ILE A 250 -1.78 13.22 9.53
N ASP A 251 -2.23 13.88 8.48
CA ASP A 251 -1.45 14.20 7.30
C ASP A 251 -1.61 15.67 6.95
N LEU A 252 -0.52 16.28 6.48
CA LEU A 252 -0.46 17.67 6.07
C LEU A 252 0.40 17.81 4.82
N GLN A 253 -0.14 18.48 3.80
CA GLN A 253 0.61 18.93 2.64
C GLN A 253 0.46 20.43 2.47
N ALA A 254 1.54 21.12 2.11
CA ALA A 254 1.52 22.56 1.83
C ALA A 254 2.27 22.85 0.54
N THR A 255 1.57 23.47 -0.43
CA THR A 255 2.13 23.86 -1.73
C THR A 255 2.44 25.35 -1.71
N LEU A 256 3.71 25.72 -1.54
CA LEU A 256 4.16 27.10 -1.41
C LEU A 256 5.19 27.43 -2.52
N ASP A 257 4.74 28.03 -3.61
CA ASP A 257 5.52 28.28 -4.82
C ASP A 257 6.12 26.97 -5.40
N SER A 258 7.46 26.81 -5.32
CA SER A 258 8.18 25.62 -5.78
C SER A 258 8.40 24.58 -4.66
N TRP A 259 7.93 24.85 -3.46
CA TRP A 259 8.07 23.97 -2.31
C TRP A 259 6.79 23.19 -2.09
N LEU A 260 6.92 21.87 -1.93
CA LEU A 260 5.87 20.98 -1.47
C LEU A 260 6.31 20.38 -0.14
N TRP A 261 5.70 20.83 0.95
CA TRP A 261 5.96 20.31 2.30
C TRP A 261 4.99 19.18 2.59
N LYS A 262 5.49 18.11 3.20
CA LYS A 262 4.72 16.91 3.52
C LYS A 262 4.99 16.48 4.95
N PHE A 263 3.94 16.02 5.62
CA PHE A 263 4.06 15.49 6.97
C PHE A 263 2.95 14.48 7.23
N GLU A 264 3.31 13.34 7.81
CA GLU A 264 2.40 12.34 8.34
C GLU A 264 2.82 11.94 9.74
N ALA A 265 1.84 11.66 10.60
CA ALA A 265 2.10 11.04 11.89
C ALA A 265 0.94 10.14 12.30
N ILE A 266 1.27 9.07 13.02
CA ILE A 266 0.30 8.16 13.61
C ILE A 266 0.60 7.92 15.08
N TYR A 267 -0.47 7.63 15.82
CA TYR A 267 -0.40 7.00 17.13
C TYR A 267 -1.21 5.72 17.09
N ARG A 268 -0.53 4.57 17.29
CA ARG A 268 -1.14 3.24 17.24
C ARG A 268 -1.08 2.59 18.61
N THR A 269 -2.21 2.02 19.04
CA THR A 269 -2.31 1.27 20.26
C THR A 269 -2.78 -0.16 19.99
N TYR A 270 -2.25 -1.09 20.74
CA TYR A 270 -2.64 -2.49 20.74
C TYR A 270 -3.43 -2.82 22.01
N ASP A 271 -4.31 -3.81 21.95
CA ASP A 271 -4.98 -4.34 23.13
C ASP A 271 -3.97 -5.08 24.03
N ASP A 272 -4.09 -4.96 25.34
CA ASP A 272 -3.22 -5.66 26.30
C ASP A 272 -3.28 -7.19 26.17
N SER A 273 -4.34 -7.75 25.61
CA SER A 273 -4.46 -9.18 25.36
C SER A 273 -3.43 -9.73 24.38
N VAL A 274 -2.93 -8.91 23.43
CA VAL A 274 -1.86 -9.29 22.50
C VAL A 274 -0.63 -9.81 23.23
N LYS A 275 -0.31 -9.24 24.38
CA LYS A 275 0.83 -9.68 25.22
C LYS A 275 0.69 -11.11 25.70
N ASN A 276 -0.53 -11.48 26.12
CA ASN A 276 -0.81 -12.80 26.66
C ASN A 276 -0.85 -13.87 25.57
N ASP A 277 -1.41 -13.53 24.42
CA ASP A 277 -1.52 -14.45 23.29
C ASP A 277 -0.14 -14.73 22.67
N PHE A 278 0.74 -13.73 22.64
CA PHE A 278 2.11 -13.89 22.19
C PHE A 278 2.94 -14.79 23.13
N ASP A 279 2.79 -14.61 24.45
CA ASP A 279 3.44 -15.45 25.45
C ASP A 279 2.97 -16.91 25.37
N GLN A 280 1.70 -17.16 25.00
CA GLN A 280 1.15 -18.49 24.81
C GLN A 280 1.70 -19.20 23.55
N LEU A 281 2.03 -18.46 22.50
CA LEU A 281 2.70 -18.99 21.32
C LEU A 281 4.15 -19.45 21.65
N GLY A 282 4.70 -19.04 22.80
CA GLY A 282 6.02 -19.43 23.29
C GLY A 282 7.16 -18.94 22.40
N THR A 283 6.93 -17.83 21.75
CA THR A 283 7.85 -17.14 20.87
C THR A 283 8.57 -16.01 21.60
N LEU A 284 9.39 -15.27 20.92
CA LEU A 284 10.20 -14.17 21.43
C LEU A 284 9.38 -13.19 22.28
N THR A 285 10.04 -12.37 23.05
CA THR A 285 9.36 -11.40 23.93
C THR A 285 8.60 -10.38 23.08
N GLN A 286 7.54 -9.81 23.63
CA GLN A 286 6.73 -8.78 22.98
C GLN A 286 7.59 -7.62 22.41
N ARG A 287 8.68 -7.28 23.08
CA ARG A 287 9.58 -6.21 22.67
C ARG A 287 10.32 -6.53 21.38
N ASP A 288 10.62 -7.80 21.14
CA ASP A 288 11.37 -8.26 19.96
C ASP A 288 10.53 -8.18 18.66
N PHE A 289 9.19 -8.09 18.80
CA PHE A 289 8.26 -8.00 17.68
C PHE A 289 7.60 -6.62 17.50
N GLY A 290 7.99 -5.62 18.29
CA GLY A 290 7.43 -4.28 18.19
C GLY A 290 5.95 -4.19 18.59
N VAL A 291 5.44 -5.10 19.42
CA VAL A 291 4.06 -5.08 19.95
C VAL A 291 3.94 -4.08 21.10
N GLU A 292 4.20 -2.84 20.82
CA GLU A 292 4.09 -1.73 21.77
C GLU A 292 3.21 -0.64 21.15
N ASN A 293 2.51 0.10 22.02
CA ASN A 293 1.90 1.35 21.58
C ASN A 293 3.01 2.30 21.11
N TYR A 294 2.83 2.90 19.96
CA TYR A 294 3.89 3.72 19.38
C TYR A 294 3.38 4.92 18.64
N THR A 295 4.28 5.85 18.43
CA THR A 295 4.12 6.99 17.53
C THR A 295 5.14 6.85 16.42
N ALA A 296 4.69 6.99 15.18
CA ALA A 296 5.58 7.12 14.03
C ALA A 296 5.25 8.43 13.29
N ALA A 297 6.25 9.02 12.70
CA ALA A 297 6.10 10.25 11.91
C ALA A 297 7.07 10.25 10.73
N THR A 298 6.62 10.80 9.62
CA THR A 298 7.47 11.12 8.46
C THR A 298 7.18 12.53 8.01
N GLY A 299 8.19 13.24 7.55
CA GLY A 299 7.97 14.57 7.04
C GLY A 299 9.21 15.15 6.37
N GLY A 300 8.93 16.02 5.42
CA GLY A 300 9.99 16.59 4.59
C GLY A 300 9.45 17.58 3.58
N PHE A 301 10.17 17.67 2.47
CA PHE A 301 9.81 18.58 1.39
C PHE A 301 10.28 18.07 0.04
N GLU A 302 9.59 18.51 -1.01
CA GLU A 302 10.07 18.49 -2.38
C GLU A 302 10.24 19.92 -2.88
N TYR A 303 11.33 20.20 -3.57
CA TYR A 303 11.55 21.47 -4.25
C TYR A 303 11.75 21.26 -5.74
N THR A 304 10.96 21.97 -6.56
CA THR A 304 11.00 21.83 -8.02
C THR A 304 11.71 23.02 -8.66
N PHE A 305 12.77 22.72 -9.41
CA PHE A 305 13.44 23.65 -10.34
C PHE A 305 12.77 23.53 -11.71
N TYR A 306 12.01 24.54 -12.10
CA TYR A 306 11.34 24.57 -13.41
C TYR A 306 12.31 25.00 -14.50
N GLY A 307 12.38 24.24 -15.59
CA GLY A 307 13.20 24.55 -16.75
C GLY A 307 14.69 24.78 -16.45
N PRO A 308 15.36 23.99 -15.60
CA PRO A 308 16.77 24.21 -15.26
C PRO A 308 17.61 24.15 -16.55
N PHE A 309 18.64 25.00 -16.62
CA PHE A 309 19.56 25.10 -17.78
C PHE A 309 18.86 25.44 -19.11
N GLU A 310 17.74 26.17 -19.07
CA GLU A 310 16.94 26.54 -20.27
C GLU A 310 16.35 25.33 -20.99
N THR A 311 16.08 24.24 -20.26
CA THR A 311 15.42 23.03 -20.79
C THR A 311 13.91 23.10 -20.59
N ASN A 312 13.17 22.17 -21.19
CA ASN A 312 11.73 21.96 -20.92
C ASN A 312 11.49 21.00 -19.74
N TRP A 313 12.55 20.54 -19.06
CA TRP A 313 12.45 19.58 -17.96
C TRP A 313 12.14 20.29 -16.65
N ASP A 314 11.57 19.55 -15.73
CA ASP A 314 11.47 19.96 -14.33
C ASP A 314 12.32 19.02 -13.49
N TRP A 315 13.05 19.58 -12.54
CA TRP A 315 13.90 18.80 -11.66
C TRP A 315 13.45 18.97 -10.20
N GLY A 316 12.85 17.92 -9.62
CA GLY A 316 12.48 17.82 -8.22
C GLY A 316 13.62 17.25 -7.38
N VAL A 317 13.84 17.82 -6.21
CA VAL A 317 14.68 17.26 -5.15
C VAL A 317 13.84 17.09 -3.89
N LEU A 318 13.95 15.92 -3.26
CA LEU A 318 13.13 15.49 -2.15
C LEU A 318 14.02 15.12 -0.96
N ALA A 319 13.61 15.50 0.25
CA ALA A 319 14.20 15.03 1.49
C ALA A 319 13.09 14.79 2.53
N GLU A 320 13.07 13.59 3.11
CA GLU A 320 12.15 13.20 4.18
C GLU A 320 12.91 12.56 5.33
N TYR A 321 12.48 12.83 6.54
CA TYR A 321 12.94 12.19 7.77
C TYR A 321 11.84 11.30 8.32
N GLN A 322 12.20 10.09 8.73
CA GLN A 322 11.32 9.07 9.27
C GLN A 322 11.68 8.82 10.74
N TYR A 323 10.67 8.64 11.56
CA TYR A 323 10.79 8.38 12.99
C TYR A 323 9.78 7.35 13.45
N ASP A 324 10.23 6.38 14.28
CA ASP A 324 9.37 5.42 14.99
C ASP A 324 9.84 5.29 16.44
N SER A 325 8.94 5.53 17.39
CA SER A 325 9.27 5.51 18.83
C SER A 325 9.64 4.13 19.39
N ARG A 326 9.50 3.07 18.59
CA ARG A 326 9.92 1.71 18.99
C ARG A 326 11.42 1.49 18.84
N GLU A 327 12.13 2.38 18.15
CA GLU A 327 13.57 2.26 17.89
C GLU A 327 13.92 0.85 17.35
N ASN A 328 14.96 0.23 17.91
CA ASN A 328 15.41 -1.13 17.53
C ASN A 328 14.36 -2.24 17.80
N GLY A 329 13.23 -1.94 18.43
CA GLY A 329 12.09 -2.86 18.58
C GLY A 329 11.14 -2.87 17.39
N SER A 330 11.32 -1.96 16.42
CA SER A 330 10.55 -1.94 15.18
C SER A 330 11.15 -2.90 14.16
N ILE A 331 10.28 -3.65 13.48
CA ILE A 331 10.64 -4.39 12.26
C ILE A 331 10.34 -3.57 11.00
N ALA A 332 9.72 -2.39 11.17
CA ALA A 332 9.43 -1.49 10.05
C ALA A 332 10.71 -0.77 9.62
N ILE A 333 10.83 -0.55 8.33
CA ILE A 333 11.83 0.36 7.75
C ILE A 333 11.43 1.79 8.13
N GLY A 334 12.39 2.65 8.48
CA GLY A 334 12.13 4.06 8.75
C GLY A 334 11.92 4.40 10.22
N GLN A 335 12.71 3.82 11.13
CA GLN A 335 12.66 4.14 12.56
C GLN A 335 13.45 5.40 12.93
N ASN A 336 14.56 5.67 12.26
CA ASN A 336 15.41 6.86 12.41
C ASN A 336 16.20 7.08 11.12
N ASP A 337 15.48 7.32 10.02
CA ASP A 337 16.03 7.30 8.67
C ASP A 337 15.87 8.65 7.98
N VAL A 338 16.77 8.92 7.05
CA VAL A 338 16.64 10.01 6.08
C VAL A 338 16.49 9.41 4.68
N PHE A 339 15.43 9.80 4.00
CA PHE A 339 15.23 9.53 2.58
C PHE A 339 15.58 10.79 1.76
N LEU A 340 16.39 10.59 0.71
CA LEU A 340 16.73 11.62 -0.26
C LEU A 340 16.35 11.12 -1.64
N GLY A 341 15.58 11.92 -2.38
CA GLY A 341 15.10 11.60 -3.71
C GLY A 341 15.37 12.71 -4.73
N SER A 342 15.35 12.34 -5.99
CA SER A 342 15.42 13.25 -7.12
C SER A 342 14.55 12.72 -8.26
N ARG A 343 13.70 13.59 -8.82
CA ARG A 343 12.81 13.31 -9.94
C ARG A 343 13.12 14.27 -11.08
N ILE A 344 13.29 13.77 -12.28
CA ILE A 344 13.43 14.58 -13.49
C ILE A 344 12.25 14.24 -14.40
N ALA A 345 11.33 15.18 -14.58
CA ALA A 345 10.23 15.08 -15.52
C ALA A 345 10.63 15.77 -16.84
N PHE A 346 10.59 15.03 -17.95
CA PHE A 346 11.03 15.53 -19.26
C PHE A 346 9.97 16.41 -19.95
N ASN A 347 8.73 16.41 -19.43
CA ASN A 347 7.59 17.16 -19.97
C ASN A 347 7.36 16.88 -21.48
N ASP A 348 7.62 15.64 -21.89
CA ASP A 348 7.37 15.15 -23.24
C ASP A 348 5.94 14.59 -23.39
N ALA A 349 5.55 14.26 -24.63
CA ALA A 349 4.22 13.72 -24.91
C ALA A 349 3.97 12.32 -24.27
N ALA A 350 5.02 11.62 -23.85
CA ALA A 350 4.94 10.32 -23.21
C ALA A 350 4.97 10.43 -21.67
N SER A 351 5.05 11.66 -21.12
CA SER A 351 5.21 11.92 -19.68
C SER A 351 6.38 11.15 -19.07
N SER A 352 7.52 11.13 -19.78
CA SER A 352 8.71 10.40 -19.35
C SER A 352 9.32 11.05 -18.11
N GLU A 353 9.71 10.23 -17.14
CA GLU A 353 10.40 10.70 -15.93
C GLU A 353 11.49 9.73 -15.49
N VAL A 354 12.43 10.22 -14.70
CA VAL A 354 13.45 9.45 -13.99
C VAL A 354 13.37 9.80 -12.52
N LEU A 355 13.19 8.78 -11.69
CA LEU A 355 13.20 8.87 -10.24
C LEU A 355 14.39 8.09 -9.69
N ALA A 356 15.12 8.67 -8.75
CA ALA A 356 16.18 8.02 -8.00
C ALA A 356 16.13 8.46 -6.54
N GLY A 357 16.34 7.51 -5.62
CA GLY A 357 16.33 7.79 -4.19
C GLY A 357 17.30 6.88 -3.42
N ILE A 358 17.61 7.29 -2.21
CA ILE A 358 18.42 6.55 -1.25
C ILE A 358 17.85 6.77 0.14
N SER A 359 17.71 5.70 0.92
CA SER A 359 17.45 5.77 2.36
C SER A 359 18.74 5.50 3.12
N GLN A 360 18.96 6.25 4.19
CA GLN A 360 20.09 6.11 5.10
C GLN A 360 19.56 6.01 6.53
N ASP A 361 19.81 4.87 7.14
CA ASP A 361 19.64 4.63 8.57
C ASP A 361 20.66 5.48 9.35
N LEU A 362 20.23 6.17 10.40
CA LEU A 362 21.02 7.08 11.22
C LEU A 362 21.46 6.46 12.56
N ASP A 363 21.02 5.23 12.89
CA ASP A 363 21.39 4.50 14.11
C ASP A 363 22.71 3.72 13.99
#